data_1ed367d6fd003d741a1b469a54e2edbd
#
_entry.id   1ed367d6fd003d741a1b469a54e2edbd
#
_cell.length_a   1.000
_cell.length_b   1.000
_cell.length_c   1.000
_cell.angle_alpha   90.00
_cell.angle_beta   90.00
_cell.angle_gamma   90.00
#
_symmetry.space_group_name_H-M   'P 1'
#
loop_
_entity.id
_entity.type
_entity.pdbx_description
1 polymer ?
#
loop_
_entity_poly.entity_id
_entity_poly.type
_entity_poly.pdbx_seq_one_letter_code
_entity_poly.pdbx_strand_id
1 'polypeptide(L)'
;MKATGIVRRIDELGRVVIPKEIRRTQRIRRGDPLEIFTTGDGEVIFKKYSPVGELQGVAVQYAEVLSRSFALTAFVADRDRILAAAGSGRRDLADRSVSQPLEKVMESRKPYLSDGDPEHVLLPCDCLLYTSDAA
;
A
#
# COMPACT_ATOMS: atom_id res chain seq x y z
N MET A 1 9.03 -17.74 -3.06
CA MET A 1 8.31 -17.71 -1.77
C MET A 1 9.27 -17.99 -0.62
N LYS A 2 9.02 -17.42 0.55
CA LYS A 2 9.85 -17.64 1.75
C LYS A 2 9.05 -18.42 2.79
N ALA A 3 9.59 -19.54 3.27
CA ALA A 3 8.98 -20.31 4.35
C ALA A 3 9.02 -19.52 5.66
N THR A 4 7.92 -19.48 6.40
CA THR A 4 7.83 -18.83 7.72
C THR A 4 8.16 -19.77 8.87
N GLY A 5 8.20 -21.08 8.61
CA GLY A 5 8.38 -22.13 9.64
C GLY A 5 7.17 -22.30 10.57
N ILE A 6 6.09 -21.57 10.33
CA ILE A 6 4.87 -21.63 11.16
C ILE A 6 3.93 -22.68 10.60
N VAL A 7 3.49 -23.62 11.44
CA VAL A 7 2.52 -24.65 11.12
C VAL A 7 1.25 -24.38 11.92
N ARG A 8 0.07 -24.42 11.27
CA ARG A 8 -1.24 -24.28 11.89
C ARG A 8 -2.15 -25.42 11.44
N ARG A 9 -3.02 -25.83 12.32
CA ARG A 9 -4.04 -26.84 12.03
C ARG A 9 -5.35 -26.17 11.62
N ILE A 10 -6.05 -26.80 10.70
CA ILE A 10 -7.42 -26.44 10.35
C ILE A 10 -8.34 -26.99 11.46
N ASP A 11 -9.28 -26.19 11.96
CA ASP A 11 -10.26 -26.59 12.95
C ASP A 11 -11.43 -27.38 12.34
N GLU A 12 -12.36 -27.84 13.19
CA GLU A 12 -13.53 -28.62 12.79
C GLU A 12 -14.47 -27.86 11.84
N LEU A 13 -14.40 -26.52 11.84
CA LEU A 13 -15.18 -25.65 10.95
C LEU A 13 -14.42 -25.25 9.67
N GLY A 14 -13.27 -25.87 9.43
CA GLY A 14 -12.45 -25.55 8.26
C GLY A 14 -11.70 -24.21 8.33
N ARG A 15 -11.50 -23.65 9.52
CA ARG A 15 -10.82 -22.38 9.72
C ARG A 15 -9.33 -22.59 10.02
N VAL A 16 -8.51 -21.68 9.51
CA VAL A 16 -7.09 -21.56 9.87
C VAL A 16 -6.83 -20.16 10.41
N VAL A 17 -6.09 -20.06 11.50
CA VAL A 17 -5.72 -18.77 12.10
C VAL A 17 -4.41 -18.29 11.49
N ILE A 18 -4.43 -17.12 10.87
CA ILE A 18 -3.21 -16.44 10.41
C ILE A 18 -2.52 -15.83 11.63
N PRO A 19 -1.28 -16.23 11.95
CA PRO A 19 -0.56 -15.71 13.11
C PRO A 19 -0.39 -14.20 13.11
N LYS A 20 -0.34 -13.61 14.31
CA LYS A 20 -0.19 -12.16 14.48
C LYS A 20 1.07 -11.61 13.79
N GLU A 21 2.16 -12.35 13.85
CA GLU A 21 3.44 -11.99 13.22
C GLU A 21 3.31 -11.87 11.69
N ILE A 22 2.62 -12.83 11.06
CA ILE A 22 2.35 -12.79 9.61
C ILE A 22 1.41 -11.63 9.28
N ARG A 23 0.34 -11.45 10.06
CA ARG A 23 -0.60 -10.34 9.86
C ARG A 23 0.09 -8.99 9.95
N ARG A 24 1.01 -8.83 10.91
CA ARG A 24 1.78 -7.59 11.08
C ARG A 24 2.73 -7.34 9.92
N THR A 25 3.51 -8.33 9.50
CA THR A 25 4.48 -8.19 8.41
C THR A 25 3.81 -7.98 7.05
N GLN A 26 2.66 -8.62 6.83
CA GLN A 26 1.88 -8.47 5.59
C GLN A 26 0.82 -7.36 5.69
N ARG A 27 0.77 -6.62 6.81
CA ARG A 27 -0.22 -5.56 7.05
C ARG A 27 -1.67 -6.02 6.86
N ILE A 28 -1.97 -7.23 7.29
CA ILE A 28 -3.33 -7.79 7.29
C ILE A 28 -4.04 -7.35 8.56
N ARG A 29 -5.10 -6.57 8.40
CA ARG A 29 -5.91 -6.04 9.49
C ARG A 29 -7.19 -6.84 9.67
N ARG A 30 -7.81 -6.68 10.83
CA ARG A 30 -9.15 -7.23 11.08
C ARG A 30 -10.14 -6.68 10.05
N GLY A 31 -10.88 -7.59 9.40
CA GLY A 31 -11.87 -7.22 8.40
C GLY A 31 -11.32 -7.01 6.99
N ASP A 32 -10.00 -7.08 6.78
CA ASP A 32 -9.43 -7.01 5.44
C ASP A 32 -9.90 -8.21 4.61
N PRO A 33 -10.38 -7.98 3.38
CA PRO A 33 -10.70 -9.07 2.47
C PRO A 33 -9.42 -9.73 1.94
N LEU A 34 -9.43 -11.05 1.91
CA LEU A 34 -8.36 -11.84 1.33
C LEU A 34 -8.92 -12.67 0.19
N GLU A 35 -8.27 -12.64 -0.94
CA GLU A 35 -8.55 -13.51 -2.05
C GLU A 35 -7.77 -14.82 -1.90
N ILE A 36 -8.42 -15.94 -2.13
CA ILE A 36 -7.85 -17.27 -1.98
C ILE A 36 -7.57 -17.86 -3.34
N PHE A 37 -6.30 -18.18 -3.58
CA PHE A 37 -5.84 -18.88 -4.77
C PHE A 37 -5.43 -20.30 -4.42
N THR A 38 -5.62 -21.22 -5.33
CA THR A 38 -5.13 -22.59 -5.22
C THR A 38 -4.24 -22.92 -6.40
N THR A 39 -3.21 -23.73 -6.16
CA THR A 39 -2.36 -24.28 -7.21
C THR A 39 -2.63 -25.76 -7.39
N GLY A 40 -2.25 -26.32 -8.56
CA GLY A 40 -2.37 -27.75 -8.82
C GLY A 40 -1.52 -28.63 -7.88
N ASP A 41 -0.52 -28.05 -7.22
CA ASP A 41 0.40 -28.73 -6.30
C ASP A 41 -0.10 -28.74 -4.85
N GLY A 42 -1.34 -28.30 -4.61
CA GLY A 42 -1.98 -28.32 -3.30
C GLY A 42 -1.62 -27.13 -2.40
N GLU A 43 -1.10 -26.05 -2.96
CA GLU A 43 -0.88 -24.81 -2.22
C GLU A 43 -2.17 -23.99 -2.14
N VAL A 44 -2.39 -23.35 -1.00
CA VAL A 44 -3.44 -22.35 -0.80
C VAL A 44 -2.76 -21.02 -0.47
N ILE A 45 -2.98 -20.04 -1.33
CA ILE A 45 -2.33 -18.73 -1.26
C ILE A 45 -3.38 -17.68 -0.94
N PHE A 46 -3.17 -16.93 0.15
CA PHE A 46 -3.98 -15.77 0.50
C PHE A 46 -3.31 -14.50 0.02
N LYS A 47 -4.00 -13.70 -0.76
CA LYS A 47 -3.56 -12.38 -1.19
C LYS A 47 -4.52 -11.32 -0.68
N LYS A 48 -3.99 -10.18 -0.27
CA LYS A 48 -4.84 -9.03 0.06
C LYS A 48 -5.62 -8.62 -1.19
N TYR A 49 -6.93 -8.54 -1.04
CA TYR A 49 -7.80 -8.05 -2.10
C TYR A 49 -7.84 -6.52 -2.06
N SER A 50 -7.40 -5.88 -3.13
CA SER A 50 -7.49 -4.45 -3.32
C SER A 50 -8.34 -4.15 -4.55
N PRO A 51 -9.57 -3.64 -4.37
CA PRO A 51 -10.41 -3.25 -5.51
C PRO A 51 -9.75 -2.19 -6.39
N VAL A 52 -8.91 -1.34 -5.78
CA VAL A 52 -8.16 -0.29 -6.50
C VAL A 52 -6.99 -0.87 -7.29
N GLY A 53 -6.47 -2.03 -6.88
CA GLY A 53 -5.39 -2.74 -7.61
C GLY A 53 -5.82 -3.18 -9.01
N GLU A 54 -7.09 -3.52 -9.21
CA GLU A 54 -7.66 -3.84 -10.53
C GLU A 54 -7.73 -2.61 -11.44
N LEU A 55 -7.74 -1.41 -10.86
CA LEU A 55 -7.78 -0.12 -11.56
C LEU A 55 -6.37 0.47 -11.80
N GLN A 56 -5.31 -0.32 -11.67
CA GLN A 56 -3.94 0.19 -11.79
C GLN A 56 -3.70 0.94 -13.11
N GLY A 57 -4.24 0.46 -14.22
CA GLY A 57 -4.15 1.16 -15.51
C GLY A 57 -4.81 2.54 -15.49
N VAL A 58 -5.97 2.64 -14.87
CA VAL A 58 -6.69 3.91 -14.70
C VAL A 58 -5.93 4.82 -13.74
N ALA A 59 -5.38 4.28 -12.65
CA ALA A 59 -4.59 5.04 -11.68
C ALA A 59 -3.36 5.69 -12.33
N VAL A 60 -2.67 4.98 -13.21
CA VAL A 60 -1.53 5.52 -13.98
C VAL A 60 -1.98 6.70 -14.85
N GLN A 61 -3.07 6.54 -15.60
CA GLN A 61 -3.61 7.60 -16.46
C GLN A 61 -4.00 8.84 -15.64
N TYR A 62 -4.67 8.66 -14.51
CA TYR A 62 -5.02 9.76 -13.61
C TYR A 62 -3.79 10.50 -13.09
N ALA A 63 -2.80 9.78 -12.59
CA ALA A 63 -1.57 10.37 -12.08
C ALA A 63 -0.84 11.18 -13.18
N GLU A 64 -0.78 10.65 -14.41
CA GLU A 64 -0.17 11.34 -15.55
C GLU A 64 -0.92 12.63 -15.93
N VAL A 65 -2.25 12.56 -16.02
CA VAL A 65 -3.08 13.74 -16.37
C VAL A 65 -2.92 14.82 -15.31
N LEU A 66 -3.01 14.49 -14.03
CA LEU A 66 -2.85 15.43 -12.93
C LEU A 66 -1.45 16.06 -12.94
N SER A 67 -0.42 15.24 -13.11
CA SER A 67 0.96 15.72 -13.15
C SER A 67 1.21 16.70 -14.30
N ARG A 68 0.70 16.40 -15.48
CA ARG A 68 0.83 17.30 -16.65
C ARG A 68 0.00 18.58 -16.53
N SER A 69 -1.22 18.46 -16.03
CA SER A 69 -2.15 19.61 -15.94
C SER A 69 -1.70 20.65 -14.91
N PHE A 70 -1.10 20.20 -13.81
CA PHE A 70 -0.69 21.06 -12.70
C PHE A 70 0.80 21.22 -12.52
N ALA A 71 1.63 20.60 -13.38
CA ALA A 71 3.10 20.61 -13.32
C ALA A 71 3.65 20.19 -11.95
N LEU A 72 3.06 19.15 -11.35
CA LEU A 72 3.43 18.64 -10.04
C LEU A 72 3.60 17.11 -10.06
N THR A 73 4.20 16.56 -9.01
CA THR A 73 4.21 15.11 -8.79
C THR A 73 2.86 14.68 -8.25
N ALA A 74 2.21 13.76 -8.97
CA ALA A 74 0.94 13.16 -8.58
C ALA A 74 1.10 11.67 -8.34
N PHE A 75 0.35 11.13 -7.38
CA PHE A 75 0.32 9.70 -7.14
C PHE A 75 -1.09 9.22 -6.73
N VAL A 76 -1.33 7.95 -6.95
CA VAL A 76 -2.52 7.24 -6.50
C VAL A 76 -2.07 6.09 -5.60
N ALA A 77 -2.67 5.97 -4.44
CA ALA A 77 -2.35 4.93 -3.47
C ALA A 77 -3.60 4.18 -3.01
N ASP A 78 -3.42 2.91 -2.69
CA ASP A 78 -4.35 2.18 -1.84
C ASP A 78 -3.93 2.32 -0.35
N ARG A 79 -4.55 1.55 0.54
CA ARG A 79 -4.25 1.62 1.98
C ARG A 79 -2.83 1.21 2.35
N ASP A 80 -2.14 0.48 1.50
CA ASP A 80 -0.87 -0.17 1.82
C ASP A 80 0.31 0.34 0.99
N ARG A 81 0.05 0.70 -0.27
CA ARG A 81 1.12 1.07 -1.21
C ARG A 81 0.70 2.11 -2.23
N ILE A 82 1.68 2.73 -2.85
CA ILE A 82 1.50 3.63 -3.99
C ILE A 82 1.36 2.79 -5.26
N LEU A 83 0.21 2.90 -5.92
CA LEU A 83 -0.15 2.12 -7.12
C LEU A 83 0.40 2.75 -8.40
N ALA A 84 0.40 4.08 -8.45
CA ALA A 84 0.86 4.82 -9.61
C ALA A 84 1.44 6.16 -9.17
N ALA A 85 2.46 6.64 -9.85
CA ALA A 85 3.04 7.95 -9.65
C ALA A 85 3.49 8.55 -10.99
N ALA A 86 3.37 9.86 -11.12
CA ALA A 86 3.80 10.63 -12.29
C ALA A 86 4.44 11.94 -11.87
N GLY A 87 5.30 12.48 -12.70
CA GLY A 87 6.06 13.71 -12.44
C GLY A 87 7.51 13.43 -12.05
N SER A 88 8.21 14.46 -11.57
CA SER A 88 9.64 14.39 -11.26
C SER A 88 9.99 13.41 -10.14
N GLY A 89 9.13 13.29 -9.13
CA GLY A 89 9.30 12.39 -7.97
C GLY A 89 8.80 10.96 -8.16
N ARG A 90 8.37 10.57 -9.35
CA ARG A 90 7.71 9.26 -9.58
C ARG A 90 8.57 8.06 -9.19
N ARG A 91 9.89 8.11 -9.36
CA ARG A 91 10.81 7.00 -9.07
C ARG A 91 10.90 6.71 -7.59
N ASP A 92 10.79 7.74 -6.76
CA ASP A 92 10.89 7.62 -5.31
C ASP A 92 9.58 7.12 -4.68
N LEU A 93 8.47 7.27 -5.39
CA LEU A 93 7.12 6.94 -4.91
C LEU A 93 6.63 5.58 -5.43
N ALA A 94 7.00 5.18 -6.64
CA ALA A 94 6.45 3.98 -7.29
C ALA A 94 6.67 2.71 -6.44
N ASP A 95 5.62 1.90 -6.27
CA ASP A 95 5.60 0.64 -5.51
C ASP A 95 6.04 0.73 -4.05
N ARG A 96 6.11 1.93 -3.47
CA ARG A 96 6.46 2.12 -2.07
C ARG A 96 5.26 1.89 -1.16
N SER A 97 5.56 1.44 0.05
CA SER A 97 4.57 1.36 1.13
C SER A 97 4.15 2.76 1.56
N VAL A 98 2.88 2.93 1.81
CA VAL A 98 2.29 4.15 2.37
C VAL A 98 2.85 4.42 3.75
N SER A 99 3.18 5.68 4.05
CA SER A 99 3.61 6.10 5.38
C SER A 99 2.47 6.06 6.40
N GLN A 100 2.80 5.94 7.69
CA GLN A 100 1.80 6.00 8.75
C GLN A 100 1.00 7.33 8.75
N PRO A 101 1.62 8.50 8.56
CA PRO A 101 0.88 9.75 8.44
C PRO A 101 -0.14 9.75 7.31
N LEU A 102 0.25 9.27 6.12
CA LEU A 102 -0.67 9.17 4.98
C LEU A 102 -1.80 8.17 5.25
N GLU A 103 -1.50 7.03 5.87
CA GLU A 103 -2.49 6.06 6.30
C GLU A 103 -3.57 6.68 7.20
N LYS A 104 -3.18 7.47 8.19
CA LYS A 104 -4.12 8.19 9.07
C LYS A 104 -5.01 9.18 8.32
N VAL A 105 -4.46 9.88 7.33
CA VAL A 105 -5.24 10.77 6.47
C VAL A 105 -6.29 9.98 5.70
N MET A 106 -5.91 8.86 5.07
CA MET A 106 -6.84 8.00 4.36
C MET A 106 -7.94 7.42 5.27
N GLU A 107 -7.59 7.01 6.49
CA GLU A 107 -8.55 6.52 7.48
C GLU A 107 -9.54 7.58 7.92
N SER A 108 -9.10 8.84 8.03
CA SER A 108 -9.95 9.96 8.40
C SER A 108 -11.01 10.27 7.35
N ARG A 109 -10.81 9.85 6.10
CA ARG A 109 -11.64 10.16 4.93
C ARG A 109 -11.89 11.65 4.72
N LYS A 110 -10.97 12.49 5.19
CA LYS A 110 -11.01 13.94 5.03
C LYS A 110 -9.88 14.40 4.11
N PRO A 111 -10.11 15.42 3.29
CA PRO A 111 -9.02 16.02 2.53
C PRO A 111 -7.97 16.60 3.48
N TYR A 112 -6.71 16.45 3.13
CA TYR A 112 -5.58 17.04 3.82
C TYR A 112 -4.90 18.04 2.89
N LEU A 113 -4.63 19.22 3.42
CA LEU A 113 -3.84 20.25 2.78
C LEU A 113 -2.74 20.69 3.76
N SER A 114 -1.48 20.66 3.32
CA SER A 114 -0.38 21.16 4.13
C SER A 114 -0.50 22.66 4.32
N ASP A 115 -0.19 23.13 5.52
CA ASP A 115 -0.11 24.55 5.87
C ASP A 115 1.15 25.25 5.35
N GLY A 116 2.06 24.48 4.73
CA GLY A 116 3.33 24.95 4.20
C GLY A 116 4.46 24.98 5.22
N ASP A 117 4.21 24.55 6.46
CA ASP A 117 5.25 24.41 7.48
C ASP A 117 6.09 23.16 7.17
N PRO A 118 7.42 23.26 7.02
CA PRO A 118 8.29 22.12 6.78
C PRO A 118 8.23 21.04 7.87
N GLU A 119 7.91 21.41 9.11
CA GLU A 119 7.75 20.45 10.20
C GLU A 119 6.45 19.64 10.12
N HIS A 120 5.46 20.13 9.38
CA HIS A 120 4.17 19.49 9.18
C HIS A 120 4.02 18.83 7.80
N VAL A 121 5.12 18.64 7.06
CA VAL A 121 5.06 18.00 5.75
C VAL A 121 4.71 16.53 5.89
N LEU A 122 3.60 16.14 5.29
CA LEU A 122 3.20 14.75 5.20
C LEU A 122 3.95 14.07 4.04
N LEU A 123 4.87 13.16 4.38
CA LEU A 123 5.55 12.36 3.38
C LEU A 123 4.69 11.15 3.00
N PRO A 124 4.49 10.90 1.69
CA PRO A 124 3.65 9.79 1.24
C PRO A 124 4.25 8.41 1.51
N CYS A 125 5.57 8.31 1.64
CA CYS A 125 6.27 7.08 2.02
C CYS A 125 7.48 7.39 2.91
N ASP A 126 7.87 6.41 3.73
CA ASP A 126 8.93 6.58 4.73
C ASP A 126 10.34 6.75 4.09
N CYS A 127 10.51 6.34 2.84
CA CYS A 127 11.78 6.39 2.14
C CYS A 127 12.24 7.80 1.73
N LEU A 128 11.33 8.78 1.71
CA LEU A 128 11.66 10.16 1.32
C LEU A 128 12.43 10.93 2.40
N LEU A 129 12.46 10.42 3.63
CA LEU A 129 13.25 11.02 4.73
C LEU A 129 14.75 11.02 4.47
N TYR A 130 15.25 10.12 3.60
CA TYR A 130 16.69 9.99 3.31
C TYR A 130 17.16 10.80 2.10
N THR A 131 16.26 11.38 1.30
CA THR A 131 16.62 12.12 0.09
C THR A 131 16.76 13.62 0.31
N SER A 132 16.30 14.15 1.44
CA SER A 132 16.41 15.58 1.75
C SER A 132 17.79 16.02 2.24
N ASP A 133 18.67 15.08 2.65
CA ASP A 133 20.03 15.37 3.09
C ASP A 133 21.08 15.27 1.98
N ALA A 134 20.68 15.00 0.72
CA ALA A 134 21.55 14.86 -0.43
C ALA A 134 21.50 16.08 -1.40
N ALA A 135 21.18 17.23 -0.87
CA ALA A 135 21.22 18.48 -1.64
C ALA A 135 22.54 19.23 -1.41
#